data_a5667dcfc036d4c2c8e605c9d3652658
#
_entry.id   a5667dcfc036d4c2c8e605c9d3652658
#
_cell.length_a   1.000
_cell.length_b   1.000
_cell.length_c   1.000
_cell.angle_alpha   90.00
_cell.angle_beta   90.00
_cell.angle_gamma   90.00
#
_symmetry.space_group_name_H-M   'P 1'
#
loop_
_entity.id
_entity.type
_entity.pdbx_description
1 polymer ?
#
loop_
_entity_poly.entity_id
_entity_poly.type
_entity_poly.pdbx_seq_one_letter_code
_entity_poly.pdbx_strand_id
1 'polypeptide(L)'
;MRNEFRTLRLKQLDRILKPFRAAAKNPRPPKGWLRAIREAAGISASEVARVLKTSRGLPVQLEKAEAEDRITLKSLRAAANALGCDLVYALVPKGETLRELVEERARAQAKRQVLSVEHSMALEDQAVGRVDEAVEAETKRRLRKRGIE
;
A
#
# COMPACT_ATOMS: atom_id res chain seq x y z
N MET A 1 -1.45 -17.77 21.90
CA MET A 1 -0.88 -18.31 20.65
C MET A 1 -1.26 -17.52 19.39
N ARG A 2 -2.52 -17.37 19.00
CA ARG A 2 -2.87 -16.62 17.77
C ARG A 2 -2.42 -15.15 17.77
N ASN A 3 -2.33 -14.51 18.91
CA ASN A 3 -2.03 -13.09 19.06
C ASN A 3 -0.53 -12.79 19.00
N GLU A 4 0.30 -13.62 19.61
CA GLU A 4 1.76 -13.51 19.56
C GLU A 4 2.30 -13.68 18.15
N PHE A 5 1.75 -14.63 17.38
CA PHE A 5 2.08 -14.82 15.96
C PHE A 5 1.75 -13.59 15.13
N ARG A 6 0.65 -12.88 15.42
CA ARG A 6 0.28 -11.66 14.68
C ARG A 6 1.29 -10.53 14.93
N THR A 7 1.64 -10.29 16.19
CA THR A 7 2.62 -9.25 16.55
C THR A 7 3.99 -9.53 15.92
N LEU A 8 4.44 -10.79 15.98
CA LEU A 8 5.69 -11.20 15.33
C LEU A 8 5.64 -10.98 13.81
N ARG A 9 4.52 -11.36 13.18
CA ARG A 9 4.33 -11.20 11.72
C ARG A 9 4.31 -9.73 11.31
N LEU A 10 3.70 -8.85 12.09
CA LEU A 10 3.75 -7.40 11.85
C LEU A 10 5.19 -6.88 11.88
N LYS A 11 5.96 -7.26 12.92
CA LYS A 11 7.38 -6.87 13.03
C LYS A 11 8.22 -7.38 11.86
N GLN A 12 7.99 -8.62 11.42
CA GLN A 12 8.70 -9.20 10.28
C GLN A 12 8.37 -8.45 8.98
N LEU A 13 7.09 -8.18 8.73
CA LEU A 13 6.67 -7.41 7.55
C LEU A 13 7.20 -5.97 7.57
N ASP A 14 7.17 -5.30 8.71
CA ASP A 14 7.73 -3.97 8.86
C ASP A 14 9.24 -3.93 8.55
N ARG A 15 9.99 -4.98 8.94
CA ARG A 15 11.41 -5.12 8.57
C ARG A 15 11.59 -5.28 7.06
N ILE A 16 10.78 -6.12 6.42
CA ILE A 16 10.84 -6.35 4.96
C ILE A 16 10.47 -5.08 4.19
N LEU A 17 9.46 -4.33 4.67
CA LEU A 17 8.97 -3.12 4.01
C LEU A 17 9.86 -1.89 4.22
N LYS A 18 10.77 -1.93 5.21
CA LYS A 18 11.64 -0.79 5.55
C LYS A 18 12.38 -0.19 4.34
N PRO A 19 13.06 -0.96 3.47
CA PRO A 19 13.75 -0.39 2.29
C PRO A 19 12.78 0.24 1.28
N PHE A 20 11.56 -0.25 1.17
CA PHE A 20 10.56 0.27 0.23
C PHE A 20 9.98 1.63 0.64
N ARG A 21 10.07 2.01 1.92
CA ARG A 21 9.56 3.31 2.41
C ARG A 21 10.28 4.49 1.78
N ALA A 22 11.59 4.41 1.63
CA ALA A 22 12.38 5.43 0.95
C ALA A 22 11.99 5.52 -0.54
N ALA A 23 11.83 4.38 -1.19
CA ALA A 23 11.42 4.30 -2.59
C ALA A 23 10.01 4.87 -2.84
N ALA A 24 9.09 4.67 -1.89
CA ALA A 24 7.72 5.18 -1.99
C ALA A 24 7.62 6.71 -2.04
N LYS A 25 8.64 7.41 -1.57
CA LYS A 25 8.72 8.89 -1.62
C LYS A 25 9.19 9.42 -2.98
N ASN A 26 9.76 8.56 -3.82
CA ASN A 26 10.24 8.95 -5.14
C ASN A 26 9.10 8.81 -6.16
N PRO A 27 8.78 9.87 -6.89
CA PRO A 27 7.74 9.80 -7.90
C PRO A 27 8.17 8.88 -9.06
N ARG A 28 7.20 8.16 -9.60
CA ARG A 28 7.36 7.44 -10.86
C ARG A 28 7.59 8.45 -12.00
N PRO A 29 8.41 8.12 -13.03
CA PRO A 29 8.49 8.94 -14.22
C PRO A 29 7.10 9.21 -14.82
N PRO A 30 6.80 10.42 -15.32
CA PRO A 30 5.45 10.78 -15.80
C PRO A 30 4.88 9.84 -16.86
N LYS A 31 5.75 9.29 -17.71
CA LYS A 31 5.39 8.35 -18.79
C LYS A 31 5.60 6.88 -18.44
N GLY A 32 5.77 6.56 -17.14
CA GLY A 32 6.03 5.23 -16.64
C GLY A 32 7.51 4.81 -16.71
N TRP A 33 7.84 3.73 -16.01
CA TRP A 33 9.19 3.17 -15.95
C TRP A 33 9.61 2.49 -17.26
N LEU A 34 8.70 1.74 -17.90
CA LEU A 34 9.00 1.00 -19.12
C LEU A 34 9.54 1.92 -20.20
N ARG A 35 8.84 3.01 -20.46
CA ARG A 35 9.25 3.99 -21.46
C ARG A 35 10.52 4.71 -21.07
N ALA A 36 10.63 5.16 -19.82
CA ALA A 36 11.79 5.91 -19.35
C ALA A 36 13.08 5.07 -19.46
N ILE A 37 13.04 3.81 -19.04
CA ILE A 37 14.19 2.90 -19.12
C ILE A 37 14.52 2.55 -20.56
N ARG A 38 13.51 2.23 -21.39
CA ARG A 38 13.73 1.90 -22.79
C ARG A 38 14.41 3.04 -23.54
N GLU A 39 13.90 4.26 -23.39
CA GLU A 39 14.47 5.46 -24.05
C GLU A 39 15.88 5.76 -23.54
N ALA A 40 16.11 5.69 -22.23
CA ALA A 40 17.43 5.93 -21.64
C ALA A 40 18.48 4.87 -22.06
N ALA A 41 18.05 3.63 -22.22
CA ALA A 41 18.91 2.54 -22.68
C ALA A 41 19.10 2.50 -24.21
N GLY A 42 18.41 3.36 -24.97
CA GLY A 42 18.47 3.38 -26.43
C GLY A 42 17.83 2.15 -27.10
N ILE A 43 16.94 1.46 -26.39
CA ILE A 43 16.26 0.26 -26.89
C ILE A 43 15.02 0.67 -27.70
N SER A 44 14.87 0.16 -28.92
CA SER A 44 13.70 0.42 -29.72
C SER A 44 12.49 -0.41 -29.29
N ALA A 45 11.27 0.10 -29.52
CA ALA A 45 10.06 -0.65 -29.27
C ALA A 45 9.99 -1.96 -30.08
N SER A 46 10.59 -1.96 -31.28
CA SER A 46 10.70 -3.17 -32.13
C SER A 46 11.58 -4.25 -31.51
N GLU A 47 12.64 -3.89 -30.82
CA GLU A 47 13.49 -4.84 -30.10
C GLU A 47 12.74 -5.47 -28.92
N VAL A 48 12.01 -4.66 -28.16
CA VAL A 48 11.15 -5.17 -27.08
C VAL A 48 10.10 -6.11 -27.61
N ALA A 49 9.43 -5.75 -28.71
CA ALA A 49 8.42 -6.60 -29.37
C ALA A 49 9.02 -7.95 -29.81
N ARG A 50 10.23 -7.96 -30.32
CA ARG A 50 10.94 -9.19 -30.72
C ARG A 50 11.22 -10.09 -29.53
N VAL A 51 11.69 -9.53 -28.40
CA VAL A 51 11.93 -10.30 -27.17
C VAL A 51 10.64 -10.87 -26.60
N LEU A 52 9.58 -10.08 -26.60
CA LEU A 52 8.24 -10.49 -26.14
C LEU A 52 7.54 -11.43 -27.14
N LYS A 53 8.10 -11.62 -28.35
CA LYS A 53 7.48 -12.41 -29.44
C LYS A 53 6.06 -11.93 -29.78
N THR A 54 5.91 -10.63 -29.91
CA THR A 54 4.61 -9.97 -30.11
C THR A 54 4.65 -9.00 -31.30
N SER A 55 3.49 -8.37 -31.59
CA SER A 55 3.39 -7.32 -32.58
C SER A 55 4.19 -6.06 -32.20
N ARG A 56 4.67 -5.30 -33.17
CA ARG A 56 5.46 -4.08 -32.96
C ARG A 56 4.75 -2.99 -32.15
N GLY A 57 3.43 -2.99 -32.14
CA GLY A 57 2.62 -2.02 -31.42
C GLY A 57 2.44 -2.33 -29.93
N LEU A 58 2.62 -3.59 -29.52
CA LEU A 58 2.34 -3.99 -28.14
C LEU A 58 3.23 -3.27 -27.10
N PRO A 59 4.55 -3.11 -27.28
CA PRO A 59 5.37 -2.41 -26.29
C PRO A 59 4.87 -0.99 -26.00
N VAL A 60 4.49 -0.25 -27.02
CA VAL A 60 3.94 1.11 -26.86
C VAL A 60 2.60 1.09 -26.12
N GLN A 61 1.76 0.10 -26.39
CA GLN A 61 0.50 -0.08 -25.65
C GLN A 61 0.74 -0.42 -24.18
N LEU A 62 1.75 -1.26 -23.86
CA LEU A 62 2.13 -1.58 -22.50
C LEU A 62 2.66 -0.36 -21.75
N GLU A 63 3.51 0.45 -22.39
CA GLU A 63 4.01 1.72 -21.84
C GLU A 63 2.84 2.67 -21.51
N LYS A 64 1.89 2.83 -22.43
CA LYS A 64 0.69 3.63 -22.19
C LYS A 64 -0.17 3.07 -21.06
N ALA A 65 -0.37 1.76 -21.03
CA ALA A 65 -1.14 1.10 -19.99
C ALA A 65 -0.49 1.23 -18.61
N GLU A 66 0.87 1.21 -18.53
CA GLU A 66 1.59 1.49 -17.29
C GLU A 66 1.40 2.94 -16.86
N ALA A 67 1.57 3.89 -17.75
CA ALA A 67 1.39 5.33 -17.45
C ALA A 67 -0.01 5.65 -16.93
N GLU A 68 -1.03 4.92 -17.39
CA GLU A 68 -2.43 5.05 -17.02
C GLU A 68 -2.88 4.11 -15.87
N ASP A 69 -1.95 3.42 -15.21
CA ASP A 69 -2.22 2.44 -14.13
C ASP A 69 -3.18 1.30 -14.52
N ARG A 70 -3.20 0.92 -15.79
CA ARG A 70 -4.07 -0.14 -16.37
C ARG A 70 -3.35 -1.43 -16.70
N ILE A 71 -2.02 -1.46 -16.59
CA ILE A 71 -1.21 -2.64 -16.88
C ILE A 71 -1.37 -3.69 -15.78
N THR A 72 -1.39 -4.97 -16.15
CA THR A 72 -1.33 -6.05 -15.17
C THR A 72 0.09 -6.28 -14.68
N LEU A 73 0.26 -6.77 -13.44
CA LEU A 73 1.59 -7.14 -12.92
C LEU A 73 2.29 -8.19 -13.80
N LYS A 74 1.52 -9.11 -14.38
CA LYS A 74 2.06 -10.13 -15.30
C LYS A 74 2.68 -9.48 -16.54
N SER A 75 1.95 -8.57 -17.17
CA SER A 75 2.42 -7.86 -18.36
C SER A 75 3.59 -6.92 -18.06
N LEU A 76 3.51 -6.23 -16.92
CA LEU A 76 4.60 -5.35 -16.47
C LEU A 76 5.88 -6.12 -16.20
N ARG A 77 5.78 -7.30 -15.57
CA ARG A 77 6.94 -8.18 -15.32
C ARG A 77 7.56 -8.69 -16.61
N ALA A 78 6.73 -9.10 -17.57
CA ALA A 78 7.22 -9.56 -18.87
C ALA A 78 7.94 -8.42 -19.62
N ALA A 79 7.38 -7.22 -19.64
CA ALA A 79 7.99 -6.05 -20.28
C ALA A 79 9.29 -5.60 -19.56
N ALA A 80 9.31 -5.62 -18.24
CA ALA A 80 10.53 -5.34 -17.46
C ALA A 80 11.65 -6.33 -17.79
N ASN A 81 11.34 -7.62 -17.82
CA ASN A 81 12.31 -8.67 -18.19
C ASN A 81 12.84 -8.48 -19.62
N ALA A 82 11.99 -8.06 -20.57
CA ALA A 82 12.42 -7.76 -21.94
C ALA A 82 13.40 -6.57 -22.01
N LEU A 83 13.37 -5.67 -21.03
CA LEU A 83 14.32 -4.56 -20.87
C LEU A 83 15.55 -4.95 -20.03
N GLY A 84 15.67 -6.20 -19.60
CA GLY A 84 16.74 -6.65 -18.70
C GLY A 84 16.57 -6.18 -17.25
N CYS A 85 15.35 -5.86 -16.84
CA CYS A 85 15.03 -5.37 -15.51
C CYS A 85 14.12 -6.33 -14.75
N ASP A 86 14.24 -6.32 -13.42
CA ASP A 86 13.31 -7.04 -12.54
C ASP A 86 12.19 -6.10 -12.07
N LEU A 87 10.95 -6.60 -12.04
CA LEU A 87 9.85 -5.91 -11.40
C LEU A 87 9.87 -6.14 -9.91
N VAL A 88 10.00 -5.07 -9.14
CA VAL A 88 9.87 -5.06 -7.69
C VAL A 88 8.65 -4.23 -7.30
N TYR A 89 7.81 -4.75 -6.41
CA TYR A 89 6.66 -4.01 -5.88
C TYR A 89 6.45 -4.29 -4.40
N ALA A 90 5.85 -3.34 -3.71
CA ALA A 90 5.49 -3.47 -2.31
C ALA A 90 4.26 -2.61 -2.00
N LEU A 91 3.53 -3.00 -0.94
CA LEU A 91 2.48 -2.18 -0.35
C LEU A 91 3.06 -1.54 0.92
N VAL A 92 3.31 -0.24 0.86
CA VAL A 92 3.92 0.51 1.96
C VAL A 92 2.82 1.20 2.76
N PRO A 93 2.77 1.05 4.09
CA PRO A 93 1.84 1.80 4.93
C PRO A 93 1.97 3.31 4.71
N LYS A 94 0.86 4.04 4.76
CA LYS A 94 0.89 5.52 4.68
C LYS A 94 1.56 6.16 5.89
N GLY A 95 1.42 5.53 7.08
CA GLY A 95 2.21 5.83 8.26
C GLY A 95 3.58 5.16 8.23
N GLU A 96 4.29 5.14 9.36
CA GLU A 96 5.65 4.56 9.39
C GLU A 96 5.66 3.05 9.49
N THR A 97 4.64 2.43 10.14
CA THR A 97 4.60 1.00 10.41
C THR A 97 3.23 0.38 10.15
N LEU A 98 3.21 -0.93 9.92
CA LEU A 98 1.96 -1.70 9.88
C LEU A 98 1.28 -1.72 11.27
N ARG A 99 2.06 -1.59 12.34
CA ARG A 99 1.51 -1.46 13.70
C ARG A 99 0.66 -0.19 13.81
N GLU A 100 1.18 0.95 13.40
CA GLU A 100 0.43 2.21 13.35
C GLU A 100 -0.84 2.09 12.51
N LEU A 101 -0.76 1.46 11.35
CA LEU A 101 -1.93 1.19 10.50
C LEU A 101 -3.03 0.43 11.27
N VAL A 102 -2.64 -0.58 12.07
CA VAL A 102 -3.61 -1.35 12.86
C VAL A 102 -4.18 -0.53 14.01
N GLU A 103 -3.35 0.28 14.67
CA GLU A 103 -3.76 1.19 15.74
C GLU A 103 -4.73 2.26 15.24
N GLU A 104 -4.44 2.91 14.12
CA GLU A 104 -5.33 3.89 13.48
C GLU A 104 -6.67 3.28 13.08
N ARG A 105 -6.66 2.07 12.50
CA ARG A 105 -7.89 1.36 12.17
C ARG A 105 -8.71 1.00 13.42
N ALA A 106 -8.06 0.59 14.49
CA ALA A 106 -8.73 0.29 15.75
C ALA A 106 -9.37 1.55 16.34
N ARG A 107 -8.65 2.68 16.31
CA ARG A 107 -9.13 3.99 16.77
C ARG A 107 -10.30 4.48 15.91
N ALA A 108 -10.22 4.39 14.60
CA ALA A 108 -11.30 4.79 13.69
C ALA A 108 -12.57 3.94 13.92
N GLN A 109 -12.44 2.65 14.19
CA GLN A 109 -13.55 1.77 14.51
C GLN A 109 -14.15 2.08 15.90
N ALA A 110 -13.29 2.33 16.90
CA ALA A 110 -13.71 2.72 18.24
C ALA A 110 -14.51 4.03 18.20
N LYS A 111 -14.00 5.03 17.49
CA LYS A 111 -14.67 6.32 17.31
C LYS A 111 -16.06 6.17 16.69
N ARG A 112 -16.18 5.39 15.63
CA ARG A 112 -17.49 5.12 15.00
C ARG A 112 -18.48 4.45 15.96
N GLN A 113 -18.01 3.49 16.77
CA GLN A 113 -18.86 2.80 17.73
C GLN A 113 -19.28 3.74 18.85
N VAL A 114 -18.37 4.49 19.44
CA VAL A 114 -18.68 5.44 20.53
C VAL A 114 -19.69 6.49 20.05
N LEU A 115 -19.44 7.11 18.87
CA LEU A 115 -20.35 8.11 18.30
C LEU A 115 -21.72 7.54 17.95
N SER A 116 -21.83 6.27 17.51
CA SER A 116 -23.12 5.65 17.23
C SER A 116 -23.93 5.41 18.51
N VAL A 117 -23.30 5.09 19.61
CA VAL A 117 -23.94 4.93 20.92
C VAL A 117 -24.38 6.29 21.46
N GLU A 118 -23.55 7.33 21.35
CA GLU A 118 -23.90 8.68 21.80
C GLU A 118 -25.03 9.32 20.98
N HIS A 119 -25.07 9.07 19.67
CA HIS A 119 -26.19 9.51 18.83
C HIS A 119 -27.54 8.93 19.30
N SER A 120 -27.51 7.76 19.94
CA SER A 120 -28.68 7.14 20.56
C SER A 120 -29.00 7.70 21.95
N MET A 121 -28.04 8.40 22.57
CA MET A 121 -28.14 8.98 23.93
C MET A 121 -28.02 10.50 23.95
N ALA A 122 -28.16 11.15 22.79
CA ALA A 122 -27.98 12.59 22.63
C ALA A 122 -28.99 13.42 23.40
N LEU A 123 -28.64 13.70 24.63
CA LEU A 123 -29.10 14.87 25.41
C LEU A 123 -28.00 15.19 26.42
N GLU A 124 -27.41 16.37 26.26
CA GLU A 124 -26.59 17.11 27.23
C GLU A 124 -25.10 17.30 26.96
N ASP A 125 -24.80 18.50 26.93
CA ASP A 125 -23.70 19.45 26.79
C ASP A 125 -22.34 19.17 27.49
N GLN A 126 -22.00 17.93 27.87
CA GLN A 126 -20.74 17.60 28.57
C GLN A 126 -19.91 16.51 27.85
N ALA A 127 -20.13 16.29 26.58
CA ALA A 127 -19.73 15.04 25.92
C ALA A 127 -18.26 14.97 25.42
N VAL A 128 -17.56 16.06 25.15
CA VAL A 128 -16.31 16.01 24.38
C VAL A 128 -15.18 15.25 25.08
N GLY A 129 -14.91 15.52 26.36
CA GLY A 129 -13.84 14.84 27.09
C GLY A 129 -14.13 13.35 27.37
N ARG A 130 -15.41 13.00 27.61
CA ARG A 130 -15.83 11.62 27.81
C ARG A 130 -15.78 10.78 26.54
N VAL A 131 -16.01 11.40 25.37
CA VAL A 131 -15.90 10.73 24.08
C VAL A 131 -14.48 10.28 23.81
N ASP A 132 -13.49 11.14 24.00
CA ASP A 132 -12.09 10.81 23.75
C ASP A 132 -11.60 9.70 24.68
N GLU A 133 -11.95 9.74 25.97
CA GLU A 133 -11.63 8.67 26.91
C GLU A 133 -12.29 7.33 26.53
N ALA A 134 -13.56 7.36 26.12
CA ALA A 134 -14.28 6.19 25.67
C ALA A 134 -13.68 5.60 24.39
N VAL A 135 -13.29 6.45 23.44
CA VAL A 135 -12.59 6.04 22.20
C VAL A 135 -11.25 5.39 22.53
N GLU A 136 -10.47 5.97 23.45
CA GLU A 136 -9.20 5.37 23.86
C GLU A 136 -9.37 4.01 24.55
N ALA A 137 -10.31 3.91 25.46
CA ALA A 137 -10.61 2.65 26.17
C ALA A 137 -11.06 1.56 25.18
N GLU A 138 -11.96 1.88 24.26
CA GLU A 138 -12.43 0.94 23.24
C GLU A 138 -11.30 0.57 22.25
N THR A 139 -10.44 1.53 21.89
CA THR A 139 -9.28 1.28 21.05
C THR A 139 -8.33 0.27 21.71
N LYS A 140 -7.96 0.48 22.97
CA LYS A 140 -7.13 -0.44 23.76
C LYS A 140 -7.77 -1.83 23.83
N ARG A 141 -9.07 -1.91 24.09
CA ARG A 141 -9.81 -3.18 24.12
C ARG A 141 -9.73 -3.93 22.78
N ARG A 142 -9.87 -3.22 21.66
CA ARG A 142 -9.76 -3.79 20.30
C ARG A 142 -8.36 -4.28 19.98
N LEU A 143 -7.34 -3.51 20.34
CA LEU A 143 -5.94 -3.91 20.14
C LEU A 143 -5.60 -5.15 20.96
N ARG A 144 -6.02 -5.17 22.23
CA ARG A 144 -5.83 -6.35 23.10
C ARG A 144 -6.51 -7.61 22.55
N LYS A 145 -7.74 -7.49 22.05
CA LYS A 145 -8.42 -8.62 21.37
C LYS A 145 -7.67 -9.13 20.14
N ARG A 146 -6.91 -8.25 19.49
CA ARG A 146 -6.07 -8.58 18.32
C ARG A 146 -4.65 -9.02 18.71
N GLY A 147 -4.32 -8.98 20.00
CA GLY A 147 -2.99 -9.30 20.53
C GLY A 147 -1.91 -8.32 20.12
N ILE A 148 -2.26 -7.06 20.05
CA ILE A 148 -1.36 -5.96 19.75
C ILE A 148 -1.36 -5.05 20.98
N GLU A 149 -0.35 -5.23 21.82
CA GLU A 149 -0.04 -4.40 22.99
C GLU A 149 1.26 -3.64 22.76
#